data_1f7bc3a21cbff1e8cf392bb93f0649d5
#
_entry.id   1f7bc3a21cbff1e8cf392bb93f0649d5
#
_cell.length_a   1.000
_cell.length_b   1.000
_cell.length_c   1.000
_cell.angle_alpha   90.00
_cell.angle_beta   90.00
_cell.angle_gamma   90.00
#
_symmetry.space_group_name_H-M   'P 1'
#
loop_
_entity.id
_entity.type
_entity.pdbx_description
1 polymer ?
#
loop_
_entity_poly.entity_id
_entity_poly.type
_entity_poly.pdbx_seq_one_letter_code
_entity_poly.pdbx_strand_id
1 'polypeptide(L)'
;MKEHKARKRFGQNFLQDTRIIADIVNAVRPQADDVVIEIGPGLAAITEPLAKKLNRLHVIEIDRDIVGRLKTLPFADKLVIHEGDVLQFDFKSIAGKKKIVGNLPYNISTPLLFKLAQVADDVVDMHFMLQKEVVERMVAAPKSNDYGRLGVMLQYFFDMELLIDVPPESFDPAPKVNSAVVRMIPVKHRIGKADDFEHFAKLVKLAFHQRRKTIRNNLKEFADDEDLQAVGISPQDRAEHIAPEKYVELSNYLVRKAV
;
A
#
# COMPACT_ATOMS: atom_id res chain seq x y z
N MET A 1 16.05 9.16 -30.30
CA MET A 1 16.13 8.23 -29.15
C MET A 1 15.29 7.01 -29.49
N LYS A 2 15.75 5.77 -29.20
CA LYS A 2 14.91 4.57 -29.37
C LYS A 2 13.77 4.63 -28.35
N GLU A 3 12.55 4.42 -28.82
CA GLU A 3 11.35 4.35 -27.99
C GLU A 3 11.48 3.16 -27.02
N HIS A 4 11.31 3.38 -25.72
CA HIS A 4 11.39 2.32 -24.73
C HIS A 4 10.13 1.43 -24.84
N LYS A 5 10.30 0.12 -25.09
CA LYS A 5 9.19 -0.82 -25.12
C LYS A 5 8.92 -1.38 -23.73
N ALA A 6 7.65 -1.30 -23.30
CA ALA A 6 7.20 -1.88 -22.04
C ALA A 6 7.60 -3.35 -21.91
N ARG A 7 8.21 -3.71 -20.78
CA ARG A 7 8.69 -5.07 -20.51
C ARG A 7 7.66 -5.83 -19.68
N LYS A 8 7.06 -6.87 -20.28
CA LYS A 8 6.05 -7.72 -19.60
C LYS A 8 6.54 -8.28 -18.27
N ARG A 9 7.84 -8.61 -18.13
CA ARG A 9 8.42 -9.15 -16.87
C ARG A 9 8.35 -8.17 -15.70
N PHE A 10 8.24 -6.86 -15.96
CA PHE A 10 8.11 -5.82 -14.93
C PHE A 10 6.69 -5.28 -14.80
N GLY A 11 5.73 -5.81 -15.59
CA GLY A 11 4.33 -5.37 -15.54
C GLY A 11 4.14 -3.88 -15.87
N GLN A 12 4.96 -3.34 -16.78
CA GLN A 12 4.98 -1.92 -17.09
C GLN A 12 3.75 -1.47 -17.89
N ASN A 13 2.99 -0.53 -17.34
CA ASN A 13 1.95 0.26 -17.99
C ASN A 13 2.27 1.72 -17.67
N PHE A 14 2.61 2.51 -18.69
CA PHE A 14 3.07 3.89 -18.49
C PHE A 14 1.89 4.85 -18.52
N LEU A 15 1.71 5.59 -17.43
CA LEU A 15 0.66 6.62 -17.33
C LEU A 15 0.94 7.74 -18.32
N GLN A 16 -0.08 8.16 -19.08
CA GLN A 16 0.00 9.22 -20.09
C GLN A 16 -1.04 10.31 -19.91
N ASP A 17 -2.15 10.03 -19.19
CA ASP A 17 -3.20 10.99 -18.95
C ASP A 17 -2.71 12.17 -18.08
N THR A 18 -2.59 13.33 -18.72
CA THR A 18 -2.05 14.55 -18.08
C THR A 18 -2.94 15.07 -16.95
N ARG A 19 -4.26 14.81 -16.99
CA ARG A 19 -5.20 15.21 -15.93
C ARG A 19 -4.98 14.35 -14.70
N ILE A 20 -4.92 13.03 -14.87
CA ILE A 20 -4.62 12.09 -13.79
C ILE A 20 -3.25 12.38 -13.16
N ILE A 21 -2.22 12.65 -13.99
CA ILE A 21 -0.89 13.06 -13.51
C ILE A 21 -0.98 14.31 -12.63
N ALA A 22 -1.69 15.33 -13.10
CA ALA A 22 -1.88 16.56 -12.33
C ALA A 22 -2.62 16.34 -11.00
N ASP A 23 -3.67 15.51 -11.02
CA ASP A 23 -4.45 15.16 -9.83
C ASP A 23 -3.61 14.40 -8.79
N ILE A 24 -2.76 13.46 -9.22
CA ILE A 24 -1.82 12.76 -8.35
C ILE A 24 -0.84 13.75 -7.70
N VAL A 25 -0.20 14.60 -8.49
CA VAL A 25 0.77 15.59 -7.97
C VAL A 25 0.10 16.58 -7.02
N ASN A 26 -1.15 16.97 -7.29
CA ASN A 26 -1.93 17.83 -6.42
C ASN A 26 -2.32 17.12 -5.11
N ALA A 27 -2.60 15.82 -5.14
CA ALA A 27 -2.87 15.01 -3.94
C ALA A 27 -1.63 14.89 -3.05
N VAL A 28 -0.45 14.65 -3.63
CA VAL A 28 0.85 14.58 -2.91
C VAL A 28 1.21 15.90 -2.23
N ARG A 29 0.82 17.05 -2.81
CA ARG A 29 1.12 18.40 -2.27
C ARG A 29 2.59 18.59 -1.91
N PRO A 30 3.54 18.33 -2.82
CA PRO A 30 4.95 18.39 -2.51
C PRO A 30 5.39 19.84 -2.23
N GLN A 31 6.19 20.03 -1.17
CA GLN A 31 6.89 21.27 -0.85
C GLN A 31 8.37 21.13 -1.24
N ALA A 32 9.04 22.24 -1.53
CA ALA A 32 10.41 22.22 -2.10
C ALA A 32 11.40 21.37 -1.33
N ASP A 33 11.32 21.36 0.01
CA ASP A 33 12.23 20.66 0.91
C ASP A 33 11.69 19.31 1.41
N ASP A 34 10.53 18.85 0.93
CA ASP A 34 10.00 17.53 1.28
C ASP A 34 10.95 16.42 0.79
N VAL A 35 11.10 15.40 1.63
CA VAL A 35 11.75 14.16 1.23
C VAL A 35 10.70 13.30 0.50
N VAL A 36 10.74 13.34 -0.83
CA VAL A 36 9.83 12.57 -1.68
C VAL A 36 10.57 11.41 -2.31
N ILE A 37 9.96 10.21 -2.27
CA ILE A 37 10.46 9.00 -2.90
C ILE A 37 9.42 8.54 -3.93
N GLU A 38 9.81 8.48 -5.20
CA GLU A 38 9.00 7.86 -6.25
C GLU A 38 9.47 6.43 -6.51
N ILE A 39 8.54 5.48 -6.45
CA ILE A 39 8.79 4.07 -6.75
C ILE A 39 8.33 3.76 -8.16
N GLY A 40 9.24 3.31 -9.02
CA GLY A 40 8.96 2.98 -10.41
C GLY A 40 8.62 4.22 -11.26
N PRO A 41 9.56 5.16 -11.43
CA PRO A 41 9.33 6.40 -12.18
C PRO A 41 8.98 6.17 -13.67
N GLY A 42 9.32 5.01 -14.22
CA GLY A 42 9.02 4.64 -15.59
C GLY A 42 9.51 5.69 -16.58
N LEU A 43 8.63 6.16 -17.47
CA LEU A 43 8.97 7.19 -18.45
C LEU A 43 8.93 8.63 -17.87
N ALA A 44 8.91 8.78 -16.56
CA ALA A 44 8.96 10.03 -15.81
C ALA A 44 7.65 10.87 -15.86
N ALA A 45 6.50 10.24 -16.06
CA ALA A 45 5.21 10.93 -16.13
C ALA A 45 4.88 11.69 -14.84
N ILE A 46 5.11 11.10 -13.68
CA ILE A 46 4.93 11.73 -12.36
C ILE A 46 6.22 12.42 -11.91
N THR A 47 7.38 11.86 -12.26
CA THR A 47 8.72 12.36 -11.92
C THR A 47 8.94 13.82 -12.34
N GLU A 48 8.61 14.15 -13.60
CA GLU A 48 8.85 15.50 -14.15
C GLU A 48 8.08 16.59 -13.37
N PRO A 49 6.75 16.48 -13.18
CA PRO A 49 6.02 17.51 -12.42
C PRO A 49 6.40 17.55 -10.94
N LEU A 50 6.83 16.43 -10.33
CA LEU A 50 7.39 16.43 -8.98
C LEU A 50 8.74 17.16 -8.93
N ALA A 51 9.66 16.86 -9.84
CA ALA A 51 10.97 17.50 -9.90
C ALA A 51 10.89 19.02 -10.12
N LYS A 52 9.83 19.51 -10.80
CA LYS A 52 9.58 20.96 -10.95
C LYS A 52 9.27 21.65 -9.61
N LYS A 53 8.67 20.93 -8.67
CA LYS A 53 8.24 21.46 -7.36
C LYS A 53 9.27 21.21 -6.25
N LEU A 54 10.13 20.22 -6.39
CA LEU A 54 11.07 19.76 -5.37
C LEU A 54 12.50 20.26 -5.66
N ASN A 55 13.27 20.47 -4.59
CA ASN A 55 14.72 20.67 -4.70
C ASN A 55 15.45 19.38 -5.03
N ARG A 56 14.96 18.24 -4.50
CA ARG A 56 15.50 16.91 -4.74
C ARG A 56 14.38 15.87 -4.70
N LEU A 57 14.47 14.88 -5.59
CA LEU A 57 13.53 13.76 -5.69
C LEU A 57 14.31 12.45 -5.70
N HIS A 58 14.03 11.56 -4.74
CA HIS A 58 14.53 10.19 -4.76
C HIS A 58 13.68 9.33 -5.68
N VAL A 59 14.29 8.52 -6.53
CA VAL A 59 13.59 7.57 -7.40
C VAL A 59 14.20 6.18 -7.24
N ILE A 60 13.36 5.15 -7.11
CA ILE A 60 13.78 3.74 -7.00
C ILE A 60 13.34 3.03 -8.28
N GLU A 61 14.28 2.47 -9.04
CA GLU A 61 14.00 1.83 -10.32
C GLU A 61 14.88 0.58 -10.51
N ILE A 62 14.25 -0.52 -10.95
CA ILE A 62 14.91 -1.80 -11.20
C ILE A 62 15.37 -1.94 -12.67
N ASP A 63 14.72 -1.25 -13.60
CA ASP A 63 15.01 -1.34 -15.02
C ASP A 63 16.18 -0.39 -15.38
N ARG A 64 17.34 -0.99 -15.71
CA ARG A 64 18.57 -0.26 -16.08
C ARG A 64 18.40 0.66 -17.27
N ASP A 65 17.54 0.32 -18.24
CA ASP A 65 17.32 1.17 -19.41
C ASP A 65 16.56 2.43 -19.01
N ILE A 66 15.58 2.29 -18.08
CA ILE A 66 14.89 3.44 -17.48
C ILE A 66 15.85 4.29 -16.65
N VAL A 67 16.69 3.67 -15.82
CA VAL A 67 17.75 4.38 -15.08
C VAL A 67 18.66 5.16 -16.02
N GLY A 68 19.10 4.55 -17.12
CA GLY A 68 19.91 5.22 -18.14
C GLY A 68 19.19 6.45 -18.74
N ARG A 69 17.88 6.31 -19.02
CA ARG A 69 17.05 7.40 -19.52
C ARG A 69 16.90 8.54 -18.51
N LEU A 70 16.60 8.22 -17.24
CA LEU A 70 16.42 9.22 -16.17
C LEU A 70 17.66 10.12 -16.02
N LYS A 71 18.87 9.57 -16.17
CA LYS A 71 20.13 10.30 -16.13
C LYS A 71 20.31 11.31 -17.26
N THR A 72 19.52 11.21 -18.33
CA THR A 72 19.60 12.12 -19.50
C THR A 72 18.50 13.17 -19.53
N LEU A 73 17.60 13.19 -18.55
CA LEU A 73 16.50 14.15 -18.48
C LEU A 73 17.02 15.56 -18.12
N PRO A 74 16.34 16.64 -18.59
CA PRO A 74 16.75 18.01 -18.29
C PRO A 74 16.82 18.37 -16.80
N PHE A 75 16.16 17.60 -15.94
CA PHE A 75 16.10 17.76 -14.49
C PHE A 75 16.82 16.62 -13.74
N ALA A 76 17.70 15.90 -14.40
CA ALA A 76 18.42 14.76 -13.81
C ALA A 76 19.28 15.16 -12.59
N ASP A 77 19.74 16.40 -12.55
CA ASP A 77 20.49 16.99 -11.42
C ASP A 77 19.69 17.04 -10.11
N LYS A 78 18.35 17.04 -10.18
CA LYS A 78 17.45 16.97 -9.02
C LYS A 78 17.17 15.53 -8.58
N LEU A 79 17.49 14.52 -9.40
CA LEU A 79 17.17 13.14 -9.11
C LEU A 79 18.27 12.45 -8.30
N VAL A 80 17.88 11.79 -7.22
CA VAL A 80 18.73 10.81 -6.51
C VAL A 80 18.23 9.42 -6.92
N ILE A 81 18.93 8.80 -7.87
CA ILE A 81 18.52 7.54 -8.48
C ILE A 81 19.08 6.36 -7.68
N HIS A 82 18.16 5.52 -7.15
CA HIS A 82 18.47 4.27 -6.50
C HIS A 82 18.13 3.12 -7.47
N GLU A 83 19.15 2.55 -8.11
CA GLU A 83 19.00 1.40 -9.00
C GLU A 83 18.86 0.13 -8.17
N GLY A 84 17.71 -0.57 -8.26
CA GLY A 84 17.50 -1.82 -7.57
C GLY A 84 16.03 -2.19 -7.34
N ASP A 85 15.87 -3.35 -6.69
CA ASP A 85 14.54 -3.86 -6.31
C ASP A 85 14.04 -3.13 -5.05
N VAL A 86 12.89 -2.48 -5.17
CA VAL A 86 12.25 -1.77 -4.06
C VAL A 86 11.92 -2.69 -2.88
N LEU A 87 11.68 -3.99 -3.12
CA LEU A 87 11.46 -4.97 -2.06
C LEU A 87 12.73 -5.23 -1.23
N GLN A 88 13.92 -4.91 -1.75
CA GLN A 88 15.19 -5.01 -1.03
C GLN A 88 15.70 -3.64 -0.54
N PHE A 89 15.04 -2.54 -0.93
CA PHE A 89 15.50 -1.19 -0.61
C PHE A 89 15.33 -0.88 0.88
N ASP A 90 16.35 -0.31 1.51
CA ASP A 90 16.27 0.18 2.89
C ASP A 90 15.75 1.64 2.92
N PHE A 91 14.46 1.81 3.20
CA PHE A 91 13.84 3.14 3.32
C PHE A 91 14.41 3.97 4.48
N LYS A 92 15.00 3.34 5.50
CA LYS A 92 15.63 4.04 6.63
C LYS A 92 16.97 4.68 6.28
N SER A 93 17.59 4.25 5.17
CA SER A 93 18.83 4.87 4.65
C SER A 93 18.64 6.32 4.20
N ILE A 94 17.39 6.74 3.91
CA ILE A 94 17.06 8.13 3.60
C ILE A 94 16.56 8.81 4.87
N ALA A 95 17.26 9.85 5.31
CA ALA A 95 16.91 10.59 6.53
C ALA A 95 15.60 11.40 6.37
N GLY A 96 14.94 11.68 7.47
CA GLY A 96 13.70 12.48 7.54
C GLY A 96 12.44 11.68 7.27
N LYS A 97 11.30 12.32 7.54
CA LYS A 97 9.98 11.77 7.20
C LYS A 97 9.71 11.92 5.71
N LYS A 98 9.15 10.89 5.10
CA LYS A 98 9.06 10.74 3.66
C LYS A 98 7.62 10.80 3.17
N LYS A 99 7.42 11.43 2.02
CA LYS A 99 6.25 11.19 1.17
C LYS A 99 6.63 10.15 0.12
N ILE A 100 5.80 9.14 -0.10
CA ILE A 100 6.11 8.08 -1.04
C ILE A 100 5.02 8.03 -2.11
N VAL A 101 5.42 8.02 -3.37
CA VAL A 101 4.50 8.00 -4.50
C VAL A 101 4.92 6.95 -5.51
N GLY A 102 3.98 6.38 -6.25
CA GLY A 102 4.35 5.47 -7.33
C GLY A 102 3.17 4.86 -8.05
N ASN A 103 3.39 4.54 -9.32
CA ASN A 103 2.56 3.63 -10.09
C ASN A 103 3.13 2.22 -9.94
N LEU A 104 2.58 1.44 -9.00
CA LEU A 104 3.19 0.18 -8.60
C LEU A 104 2.84 -0.96 -9.55
N PRO A 105 3.83 -1.77 -9.96
CA PRO A 105 3.56 -3.02 -10.67
C PRO A 105 2.66 -3.94 -9.82
N TYR A 106 1.60 -4.49 -10.42
CA TYR A 106 0.56 -5.23 -9.71
C TYR A 106 1.07 -6.47 -8.97
N ASN A 107 2.12 -7.10 -9.51
CA ASN A 107 2.71 -8.32 -8.94
C ASN A 107 3.50 -8.11 -7.64
N ILE A 108 3.95 -6.88 -7.35
CA ILE A 108 4.73 -6.57 -6.14
C ILE A 108 3.98 -5.67 -5.15
N SER A 109 2.79 -5.19 -5.49
CA SER A 109 2.07 -4.19 -4.69
C SER A 109 1.82 -4.68 -3.26
N THR A 110 1.23 -5.84 -3.07
CA THR A 110 0.92 -6.35 -1.72
C THR A 110 2.18 -6.56 -0.85
N PRO A 111 3.24 -7.26 -1.29
CA PRO A 111 4.48 -7.35 -0.53
C PRO A 111 5.09 -5.99 -0.19
N LEU A 112 5.05 -5.03 -1.13
CA LEU A 112 5.58 -3.69 -0.90
C LEU A 112 4.78 -2.92 0.15
N LEU A 113 3.44 -3.00 0.14
CA LEU A 113 2.60 -2.36 1.14
C LEU A 113 2.92 -2.85 2.56
N PHE A 114 3.14 -4.15 2.74
CA PHE A 114 3.56 -4.70 4.04
C PHE A 114 4.98 -4.30 4.43
N LYS A 115 5.90 -4.18 3.47
CA LYS A 115 7.24 -3.64 3.72
C LYS A 115 7.17 -2.19 4.20
N LEU A 116 6.36 -1.36 3.56
CA LEU A 116 6.17 0.05 3.94
C LEU A 116 5.49 0.21 5.30
N ALA A 117 4.63 -0.73 5.71
CA ALA A 117 4.06 -0.76 7.05
C ALA A 117 5.13 -0.87 8.15
N GLN A 118 6.26 -1.53 7.88
CA GLN A 118 7.38 -1.64 8.84
C GLN A 118 8.15 -0.32 9.04
N VAL A 119 7.98 0.64 8.15
CA VAL A 119 8.62 1.96 8.20
C VAL A 119 7.60 3.10 8.32
N ALA A 120 6.36 2.78 8.71
CA ALA A 120 5.26 3.75 8.80
C ALA A 120 5.61 4.97 9.69
N ASP A 121 6.38 4.76 10.75
CA ASP A 121 6.81 5.86 11.63
C ASP A 121 7.71 6.90 10.93
N ASP A 122 8.35 6.54 9.82
CA ASP A 122 9.22 7.42 9.02
C ASP A 122 8.49 8.01 7.80
N VAL A 123 7.19 7.83 7.70
CA VAL A 123 6.37 8.28 6.56
C VAL A 123 5.42 9.40 6.99
N VAL A 124 5.23 10.41 6.11
CA VAL A 124 4.19 11.44 6.24
C VAL A 124 2.89 10.93 5.63
N ASP A 125 2.95 10.59 4.35
CA ASP A 125 1.86 10.01 3.57
C ASP A 125 2.40 9.23 2.37
N MET A 126 1.54 8.40 1.79
CA MET A 126 1.85 7.64 0.58
C MET A 126 0.69 7.75 -0.41
N HIS A 127 1.03 7.83 -1.71
CA HIS A 127 0.06 7.88 -2.80
C HIS A 127 0.45 6.84 -3.85
N PHE A 128 -0.33 5.75 -3.92
CA PHE A 128 -0.04 4.67 -4.85
C PHE A 128 -1.16 4.46 -5.85
N MET A 129 -0.79 4.29 -7.10
CA MET A 129 -1.68 3.79 -8.13
C MET A 129 -1.54 2.27 -8.21
N LEU A 130 -2.66 1.57 -8.04
CA LEU A 130 -2.79 0.12 -7.96
C LEU A 130 -3.98 -0.34 -8.79
N GLN A 131 -4.16 -1.66 -8.94
CA GLN A 131 -5.43 -2.19 -9.45
C GLN A 131 -6.58 -1.74 -8.55
N LYS A 132 -7.69 -1.29 -9.16
CA LYS A 132 -8.85 -0.78 -8.42
C LYS A 132 -9.38 -1.78 -7.40
N GLU A 133 -9.47 -3.06 -7.77
CA GLU A 133 -9.89 -4.14 -6.86
C GLU A 133 -9.00 -4.23 -5.60
N VAL A 134 -7.70 -4.01 -5.72
CA VAL A 134 -6.78 -4.01 -4.58
C VAL A 134 -7.05 -2.82 -3.68
N VAL A 135 -7.25 -1.62 -4.26
CA VAL A 135 -7.58 -0.42 -3.49
C VAL A 135 -8.92 -0.57 -2.77
N GLU A 136 -9.94 -1.09 -3.46
CA GLU A 136 -11.26 -1.36 -2.86
C GLU A 136 -11.14 -2.29 -1.65
N ARG A 137 -10.34 -3.35 -1.75
CA ARG A 137 -10.05 -4.24 -0.60
C ARG A 137 -9.29 -3.56 0.53
N MET A 138 -8.41 -2.61 0.23
CA MET A 138 -7.66 -1.87 1.25
C MET A 138 -8.56 -0.97 2.09
N VAL A 139 -9.49 -0.27 1.44
CA VAL A 139 -10.37 0.73 2.08
C VAL A 139 -11.72 0.16 2.53
N ALA A 140 -11.97 -1.11 2.26
CA ALA A 140 -13.25 -1.77 2.50
C ALA A 140 -13.66 -1.71 3.99
N ALA A 141 -14.93 -1.40 4.23
CA ALA A 141 -15.55 -1.48 5.54
C ALA A 141 -16.09 -2.90 5.84
N PRO A 142 -16.22 -3.29 7.11
CA PRO A 142 -16.88 -4.54 7.50
C PRO A 142 -18.25 -4.70 6.83
N LYS A 143 -18.60 -5.93 6.48
CA LYS A 143 -19.84 -6.34 5.78
C LYS A 143 -19.87 -5.99 4.28
N SER A 144 -18.86 -5.35 3.73
CA SER A 144 -18.72 -5.20 2.28
C SER A 144 -18.11 -6.46 1.66
N ASN A 145 -18.32 -6.63 0.33
CA ASN A 145 -17.80 -7.79 -0.40
C ASN A 145 -16.27 -7.82 -0.48
N ASP A 146 -15.63 -6.65 -0.43
CA ASP A 146 -14.19 -6.48 -0.59
C ASP A 146 -13.43 -6.51 0.73
N TYR A 147 -14.16 -6.46 1.86
CA TYR A 147 -13.54 -6.52 3.18
C TYR A 147 -12.84 -7.86 3.42
N GLY A 148 -11.60 -7.78 3.88
CA GLY A 148 -10.79 -8.97 4.07
C GLY A 148 -9.48 -8.71 4.80
N ARG A 149 -8.65 -9.76 4.85
CA ARG A 149 -7.37 -9.73 5.56
C ARG A 149 -6.48 -8.55 5.18
N LEU A 150 -6.38 -8.22 3.88
CA LEU A 150 -5.52 -7.12 3.40
C LEU A 150 -5.92 -5.80 4.06
N GLY A 151 -7.22 -5.46 4.03
CA GLY A 151 -7.75 -4.23 4.63
C GLY A 151 -7.49 -4.19 6.13
N VAL A 152 -7.84 -5.25 6.89
CA VAL A 152 -7.62 -5.32 8.34
C VAL A 152 -6.15 -5.10 8.71
N MET A 153 -5.23 -5.79 8.02
CA MET A 153 -3.80 -5.69 8.31
C MET A 153 -3.22 -4.32 7.98
N LEU A 154 -3.65 -3.68 6.87
CA LEU A 154 -3.16 -2.36 6.51
C LEU A 154 -3.81 -1.25 7.35
N GLN A 155 -5.08 -1.39 7.74
CA GLN A 155 -5.78 -0.48 8.65
C GLN A 155 -5.17 -0.44 10.06
N TYR A 156 -4.39 -1.44 10.43
CA TYR A 156 -3.60 -1.41 11.67
C TYR A 156 -2.54 -0.31 11.66
N PHE A 157 -1.98 0.01 10.47
CA PHE A 157 -0.90 0.98 10.31
C PHE A 157 -1.34 2.30 9.69
N PHE A 158 -2.41 2.29 8.86
CA PHE A 158 -2.75 3.40 7.99
C PHE A 158 -4.24 3.75 8.04
N ASP A 159 -4.52 5.05 7.95
CA ASP A 159 -5.79 5.54 7.41
C ASP A 159 -5.69 5.59 5.88
N MET A 160 -6.70 5.06 5.18
CA MET A 160 -6.63 4.85 3.74
C MET A 160 -7.89 5.37 3.06
N GLU A 161 -7.69 6.03 1.91
CA GLU A 161 -8.77 6.60 1.12
C GLU A 161 -8.51 6.40 -0.38
N LEU A 162 -9.50 5.91 -1.13
CA LEU A 162 -9.48 5.92 -2.59
C LEU A 162 -9.72 7.37 -3.05
N LEU A 163 -8.75 7.95 -3.78
CA LEU A 163 -8.80 9.33 -4.23
C LEU A 163 -9.25 9.49 -5.67
N ILE A 164 -8.74 8.65 -6.58
CA ILE A 164 -8.87 8.85 -8.02
C ILE A 164 -9.11 7.51 -8.68
N ASP A 165 -10.18 7.40 -9.48
CA ASP A 165 -10.36 6.29 -10.42
C ASP A 165 -9.55 6.54 -11.69
N VAL A 166 -8.82 5.53 -12.16
CA VAL A 166 -7.94 5.64 -13.33
C VAL A 166 -8.30 4.56 -14.34
N PRO A 167 -8.93 4.93 -15.47
CA PRO A 167 -9.34 3.97 -16.49
C PRO A 167 -8.14 3.47 -17.32
N PRO A 168 -8.25 2.29 -17.96
CA PRO A 168 -7.17 1.68 -18.72
C PRO A 168 -6.58 2.54 -19.84
N GLU A 169 -7.40 3.35 -20.51
CA GLU A 169 -6.99 4.26 -21.58
C GLU A 169 -6.03 5.36 -21.14
N SER A 170 -5.89 5.57 -19.83
CA SER A 170 -4.88 6.50 -19.26
C SER A 170 -3.45 6.00 -19.39
N PHE A 171 -3.24 4.76 -19.85
CA PHE A 171 -1.92 4.11 -19.93
C PHE A 171 -1.56 3.64 -21.33
N ASP A 172 -0.26 3.52 -21.57
CA ASP A 172 0.30 2.83 -22.73
C ASP A 172 1.43 1.85 -22.31
N PRO A 173 1.29 0.54 -22.60
CA PRO A 173 0.07 -0.14 -23.07
C PRO A 173 -1.05 -0.10 -22.02
N ALA A 174 -2.30 -0.11 -22.47
CA ALA A 174 -3.46 -0.13 -21.57
C ALA A 174 -3.50 -1.45 -20.77
N PRO A 175 -3.67 -1.41 -19.43
CA PRO A 175 -3.90 -2.60 -18.63
C PRO A 175 -5.28 -3.20 -18.92
N LYS A 176 -5.51 -4.46 -18.52
CA LYS A 176 -6.79 -5.13 -18.70
C LYS A 176 -7.87 -4.75 -17.68
N VAL A 177 -7.48 -4.03 -16.63
CA VAL A 177 -8.33 -3.70 -15.48
C VAL A 177 -8.18 -2.22 -15.13
N ASN A 178 -9.20 -1.67 -14.48
CA ASN A 178 -9.15 -0.32 -13.93
C ASN A 178 -8.09 -0.23 -12.82
N SER A 179 -7.47 0.92 -12.70
CA SER A 179 -6.60 1.31 -11.60
C SER A 179 -7.29 2.33 -10.70
N ALA A 180 -6.75 2.54 -9.52
CA ALA A 180 -7.14 3.64 -8.64
C ALA A 180 -5.93 4.16 -7.87
N VAL A 181 -5.97 5.42 -7.48
CA VAL A 181 -5.00 6.03 -6.58
C VAL A 181 -5.54 5.96 -5.16
N VAL A 182 -4.76 5.38 -4.27
CA VAL A 182 -5.02 5.33 -2.83
C VAL A 182 -4.06 6.26 -2.11
N ARG A 183 -4.59 7.05 -1.17
CA ARG A 183 -3.80 7.75 -0.15
C ARG A 183 -3.73 6.90 1.11
N MET A 184 -2.55 6.81 1.71
CA MET A 184 -2.30 6.10 2.95
C MET A 184 -1.56 7.02 3.93
N ILE A 185 -2.14 7.27 5.08
CA ILE A 185 -1.57 8.11 6.14
C ILE A 185 -1.27 7.24 7.35
N PRO A 186 -0.01 7.18 7.84
CA PRO A 186 0.30 6.45 9.05
C PRO A 186 -0.49 6.96 10.25
N VAL A 187 -1.14 6.05 10.96
CA VAL A 187 -1.91 6.37 12.17
C VAL A 187 -1.56 5.36 13.26
N LYS A 188 -1.10 5.87 14.41
CA LYS A 188 -0.81 5.00 15.56
C LYS A 188 -2.11 4.52 16.21
N HIS A 189 -2.24 3.20 16.31
CA HIS A 189 -3.32 2.56 17.06
C HIS A 189 -4.75 2.89 16.59
N ARG A 190 -4.95 3.12 15.29
CA ARG A 190 -6.28 3.41 14.74
C ARG A 190 -7.32 2.35 15.13
N ILE A 191 -6.95 1.08 15.04
CA ILE A 191 -7.81 -0.06 15.38
C ILE A 191 -7.43 -0.70 16.73
N GLY A 192 -6.65 0.00 17.56
CA GLY A 192 -6.10 -0.51 18.80
C GLY A 192 -4.64 -0.97 18.66
N LYS A 193 -3.96 -1.10 19.80
CA LYS A 193 -2.60 -1.61 19.88
C LYS A 193 -2.61 -3.10 20.19
N ALA A 194 -2.01 -3.92 19.37
CA ALA A 194 -1.78 -5.33 19.67
C ALA A 194 -0.66 -5.48 20.71
N ASP A 195 -0.89 -6.27 21.76
CA ASP A 195 0.10 -6.61 22.77
C ASP A 195 1.22 -7.48 22.14
N ASP A 196 0.82 -8.36 21.18
CA ASP A 196 1.71 -9.15 20.32
C ASP A 196 1.21 -9.04 18.87
N PHE A 197 2.00 -8.37 18.02
CA PHE A 197 1.64 -8.17 16.61
C PHE A 197 1.64 -9.47 15.80
N GLU A 198 2.58 -10.39 16.06
CA GLU A 198 2.66 -11.66 15.35
C GLU A 198 1.44 -12.54 15.68
N HIS A 199 1.01 -12.55 16.95
CA HIS A 199 -0.21 -13.21 17.37
C HIS A 199 -1.43 -12.63 16.66
N PHE A 200 -1.57 -11.30 16.63
CA PHE A 200 -2.63 -10.60 15.90
C PHE A 200 -2.63 -10.97 14.41
N ALA A 201 -1.47 -10.89 13.75
CA ALA A 201 -1.34 -11.20 12.32
C ALA A 201 -1.72 -12.66 12.01
N LYS A 202 -1.35 -13.61 12.89
CA LYS A 202 -1.72 -15.02 12.79
C LYS A 202 -3.23 -15.21 12.98
N LEU A 203 -3.82 -14.57 13.97
CA LEU A 203 -5.26 -14.61 14.23
C LEU A 203 -6.05 -14.11 13.02
N VAL A 204 -5.71 -12.94 12.47
CA VAL A 204 -6.36 -12.39 11.26
C VAL A 204 -6.19 -13.34 10.07
N LYS A 205 -5.00 -13.93 9.88
CA LYS A 205 -4.76 -14.90 8.81
C LYS A 205 -5.69 -16.11 8.92
N LEU A 206 -5.87 -16.67 10.13
CA LEU A 206 -6.76 -17.81 10.38
C LEU A 206 -8.22 -17.42 10.21
N ALA A 207 -8.64 -16.27 10.74
CA ALA A 207 -10.01 -15.77 10.65
C ALA A 207 -10.52 -15.72 9.19
N PHE A 208 -9.66 -15.27 8.26
CA PHE A 208 -10.00 -15.16 6.83
C PHE A 208 -9.60 -16.39 6.00
N HIS A 209 -9.21 -17.51 6.63
CA HIS A 209 -8.75 -18.70 5.89
C HIS A 209 -9.86 -19.33 5.02
N GLN A 210 -11.07 -19.42 5.53
CA GLN A 210 -12.23 -19.95 4.82
C GLN A 210 -13.39 -18.95 4.85
N ARG A 211 -13.52 -18.13 3.82
CA ARG A 211 -14.47 -17.02 3.74
C ARG A 211 -15.93 -17.40 4.07
N ARG A 212 -16.38 -18.59 3.63
CA ARG A 212 -17.77 -19.06 3.84
C ARG A 212 -18.05 -19.68 5.21
N LYS A 213 -17.02 -19.87 6.06
CA LYS A 213 -17.17 -20.43 7.40
C LYS A 213 -17.36 -19.35 8.44
N THR A 214 -18.02 -19.73 9.55
CA THR A 214 -18.13 -18.87 10.74
C THR A 214 -16.78 -18.66 11.39
N ILE A 215 -16.66 -17.59 12.20
CA ILE A 215 -15.43 -17.29 12.92
C ILE A 215 -15.04 -18.42 13.88
N ARG A 216 -16.03 -19.04 14.57
CA ARG A 216 -15.83 -20.25 15.37
C ARG A 216 -15.05 -21.32 14.61
N ASN A 217 -15.50 -21.64 13.38
CA ASN A 217 -14.89 -22.71 12.59
C ASN A 217 -13.48 -22.35 12.08
N ASN A 218 -13.26 -21.08 11.77
CA ASN A 218 -11.95 -20.60 11.31
C ASN A 218 -10.91 -20.57 12.44
N LEU A 219 -11.36 -20.26 13.67
CA LEU A 219 -10.48 -20.10 14.84
C LEU A 219 -10.54 -21.25 15.84
N LYS A 220 -11.20 -22.39 15.54
CA LYS A 220 -11.46 -23.51 16.46
C LYS A 220 -10.24 -24.04 17.22
N GLU A 221 -9.04 -23.91 16.66
CA GLU A 221 -7.76 -24.32 17.26
C GLU A 221 -7.02 -23.14 17.92
N PHE A 222 -7.63 -21.95 17.93
CA PHE A 222 -7.01 -20.70 18.36
C PHE A 222 -7.82 -19.97 19.44
N ALA A 223 -9.15 -20.07 19.39
CA ALA A 223 -10.09 -19.46 20.33
C ALA A 223 -11.36 -20.31 20.41
N ASP A 224 -11.95 -20.40 21.58
CA ASP A 224 -13.25 -21.02 21.81
C ASP A 224 -14.40 -19.99 21.77
N ASP A 225 -15.64 -20.45 22.00
CA ASP A 225 -16.82 -19.60 21.96
C ASP A 225 -16.84 -18.57 23.10
N GLU A 226 -16.33 -18.92 24.27
CA GLU A 226 -16.25 -18.04 25.44
C GLU A 226 -15.26 -16.90 25.16
N ASP A 227 -14.14 -17.20 24.52
CA ASP A 227 -13.12 -16.22 24.09
C ASP A 227 -13.71 -15.19 23.11
N LEU A 228 -14.48 -15.66 22.13
CA LEU A 228 -15.13 -14.81 21.14
C LEU A 228 -16.16 -13.89 21.81
N GLN A 229 -17.01 -14.46 22.69
CA GLN A 229 -18.05 -13.71 23.41
C GLN A 229 -17.47 -12.70 24.39
N ALA A 230 -16.33 -13.00 25.03
CA ALA A 230 -15.65 -12.10 25.97
C ALA A 230 -15.28 -10.75 25.33
N VAL A 231 -15.06 -10.72 24.01
CA VAL A 231 -14.76 -9.48 23.26
C VAL A 231 -15.95 -9.01 22.40
N GLY A 232 -17.14 -9.60 22.61
CA GLY A 232 -18.38 -9.23 21.92
C GLY A 232 -18.44 -9.67 20.45
N ILE A 233 -17.75 -10.76 20.09
CA ILE A 233 -17.85 -11.41 18.78
C ILE A 233 -18.84 -12.57 18.89
N SER A 234 -19.85 -12.61 18.00
CA SER A 234 -20.72 -13.79 17.88
C SER A 234 -19.96 -14.94 17.21
N PRO A 235 -19.92 -16.15 17.82
CA PRO A 235 -19.29 -17.32 17.18
C PRO A 235 -19.89 -17.69 15.82
N GLN A 236 -21.10 -17.24 15.52
CA GLN A 236 -21.81 -17.48 14.26
C GLN A 236 -21.46 -16.45 13.18
N ASP A 237 -20.82 -15.34 13.53
CA ASP A 237 -20.40 -14.34 12.55
C ASP A 237 -19.36 -14.91 11.59
N ARG A 238 -19.30 -14.33 10.39
CA ARG A 238 -18.19 -14.55 9.48
C ARG A 238 -17.13 -13.48 9.69
N ALA A 239 -15.88 -13.80 9.35
CA ALA A 239 -14.76 -12.87 9.48
C ALA A 239 -15.06 -11.51 8.84
N GLU A 240 -15.73 -11.49 7.69
CA GLU A 240 -16.07 -10.27 6.96
C GLU A 240 -17.09 -9.35 7.69
N HIS A 241 -17.74 -9.82 8.75
CA HIS A 241 -18.69 -9.03 9.54
C HIS A 241 -18.06 -8.39 10.76
N ILE A 242 -16.85 -8.77 11.13
CA ILE A 242 -16.17 -8.37 12.36
C ILE A 242 -15.35 -7.12 12.12
N ALA A 243 -15.53 -6.09 12.96
CA ALA A 243 -14.77 -4.86 12.87
C ALA A 243 -13.27 -5.08 13.14
N PRO A 244 -12.38 -4.30 12.50
CA PRO A 244 -10.92 -4.49 12.65
C PRO A 244 -10.44 -4.42 14.11
N GLU A 245 -11.05 -3.54 14.91
CA GLU A 245 -10.74 -3.36 16.33
C GLU A 245 -10.96 -4.63 17.13
N LYS A 246 -12.01 -5.39 16.79
CA LYS A 246 -12.36 -6.65 17.47
C LYS A 246 -11.30 -7.74 17.28
N TYR A 247 -10.57 -7.73 16.16
CA TYR A 247 -9.44 -8.66 15.98
C TYR A 247 -8.28 -8.31 16.90
N VAL A 248 -8.03 -7.03 17.16
CA VAL A 248 -7.00 -6.58 18.11
C VAL A 248 -7.42 -6.92 19.54
N GLU A 249 -8.70 -6.63 19.91
CA GLU A 249 -9.25 -6.97 21.23
C GLU A 249 -9.16 -8.48 21.51
N LEU A 250 -9.55 -9.33 20.54
CA LEU A 250 -9.47 -10.77 20.67
C LEU A 250 -8.04 -11.26 20.82
N SER A 251 -7.12 -10.73 19.99
CA SER A 251 -5.71 -11.08 20.10
C SER A 251 -5.15 -10.76 21.47
N ASN A 252 -5.41 -9.54 21.98
CA ASN A 252 -4.93 -9.11 23.29
C ASN A 252 -5.53 -9.94 24.43
N TYR A 253 -6.84 -10.25 24.33
CA TYR A 253 -7.51 -11.11 25.29
C TYR A 253 -6.84 -12.49 25.37
N LEU A 254 -6.59 -13.14 24.23
CA LEU A 254 -5.96 -14.46 24.16
C LEU A 254 -4.53 -14.47 24.68
N VAL A 255 -3.73 -13.44 24.34
CA VAL A 255 -2.35 -13.30 24.84
C VAL A 255 -2.35 -13.20 26.36
N ARG A 256 -3.25 -12.41 26.95
CA ARG A 256 -3.34 -12.25 28.41
C ARG A 256 -3.89 -13.49 29.14
N LYS A 257 -4.78 -14.24 28.49
CA LYS A 257 -5.32 -15.52 29.02
C LYS A 257 -4.25 -16.60 29.10
N ALA A 258 -3.25 -16.55 28.21
CA ALA A 258 -2.16 -17.54 28.13
C ALA A 258 -1.01 -17.30 29.14
N VAL A 259 -0.99 -16.17 29.86
CA VAL A 259 -0.05 -15.80 30.92
C VAL A 259 -0.63 -16.18 32.27
#